data_de370436e6822525c6ace0f1b6a70810
#
_entry.id   de370436e6822525c6ace0f1b6a70810
#
_cell.length_a   1.000
_cell.length_b   1.000
_cell.length_c   1.000
_cell.angle_alpha   90.00
_cell.angle_beta   90.00
_cell.angle_gamma   90.00
#
_symmetry.space_group_name_H-M   'P 1'
#
loop_
_entity.id
_entity.type
_entity.pdbx_description
1 polymer ?
#
loop_
_entity_poly.entity_id
_entity_poly.type
_entity_poly.pdbx_seq_one_letter_code
_entity_poly.pdbx_strand_id
1 'polypeptide(L)'
;MGSDRLLPLGFVIVFSLNEYVGWNHRMLGSYRAVLGHFEQDQWFMVGSAATNLILSFALFPAFGITGIVAATVVAHCIMWVGRGIVVCRQYMRGSGWRYLRVQAVHLVTLVVLMAGSYRVCALLPGGILGLLGRAVVVCILPNVLNLAFYIWTSDAAYLRTQA
;
A
#
# COMPACT_ATOMS: atom_id res chain seq x y z
N MET A 1 25.62 -6.94 18.10
CA MET A 1 24.25 -7.40 17.87
C MET A 1 24.24 -8.17 16.58
N GLY A 2 23.97 -9.49 16.64
CA GLY A 2 24.19 -10.37 15.49
C GLY A 2 23.23 -10.09 14.34
N SER A 3 23.74 -10.23 13.11
CA SER A 3 23.02 -10.14 11.83
C SER A 3 21.82 -11.08 11.75
N ASP A 4 21.78 -12.10 12.60
CA ASP A 4 20.77 -13.17 12.60
C ASP A 4 19.39 -12.76 13.14
N ARG A 5 19.26 -11.53 13.64
CA ARG A 5 17.99 -10.96 14.14
C ARG A 5 17.31 -9.98 13.19
N LEU A 6 17.90 -9.72 12.03
CA LEU A 6 17.31 -8.84 11.03
C LEU A 6 16.40 -9.66 10.12
N LEU A 7 15.19 -9.16 9.91
CA LEU A 7 14.28 -9.74 8.94
C LEU A 7 14.90 -9.69 7.54
N PRO A 8 14.79 -10.75 6.74
CA PRO A 8 15.32 -10.77 5.39
C PRO A 8 14.69 -9.65 4.55
N LEU A 9 15.49 -9.01 3.70
CA LEU A 9 15.04 -7.90 2.85
C LEU A 9 13.80 -8.27 2.03
N GLY A 10 13.72 -9.51 1.55
CA GLY A 10 12.55 -10.02 0.83
C GLY A 10 11.26 -9.95 1.65
N PHE A 11 11.33 -10.29 2.95
CA PHE A 11 10.18 -10.16 3.85
C PHE A 11 9.73 -8.69 3.98
N VAL A 12 10.68 -7.77 4.17
CA VAL A 12 10.38 -6.33 4.32
C VAL A 12 9.70 -5.78 3.07
N ILE A 13 10.19 -6.16 1.87
CA ILE A 13 9.59 -5.73 0.60
C ILE A 13 8.15 -6.26 0.47
N VAL A 14 7.95 -7.56 0.69
CA VAL A 14 6.63 -8.20 0.56
C VAL A 14 5.67 -7.63 1.60
N PHE A 15 6.14 -7.40 2.83
CA PHE A 15 5.33 -6.79 3.88
C PHE A 15 4.92 -5.35 3.53
N SER A 16 5.83 -4.54 2.99
CA SER A 16 5.53 -3.17 2.55
C SER A 16 4.50 -3.15 1.42
N LEU A 17 4.60 -4.07 0.46
CA LEU A 17 3.60 -4.26 -0.58
C LEU A 17 2.25 -4.68 -0.01
N ASN A 18 2.24 -5.57 0.97
CA ASN A 18 1.02 -5.99 1.67
C ASN A 18 0.29 -4.80 2.29
N GLU A 19 1.01 -3.96 3.01
CA GLU A 19 0.41 -2.76 3.62
C GLU A 19 -0.12 -1.78 2.55
N TYR A 20 0.65 -1.53 1.49
CA TYR A 20 0.22 -0.64 0.42
C TYR A 20 -1.08 -1.12 -0.25
N VAL A 21 -1.13 -2.38 -0.69
CA VAL A 21 -2.33 -2.96 -1.31
C VAL A 21 -3.47 -3.06 -0.31
N GLY A 22 -3.16 -3.42 0.94
CA GLY A 22 -4.11 -3.51 2.04
C GLY A 22 -4.84 -2.19 2.31
N TRP A 23 -4.13 -1.08 2.37
CA TRP A 23 -4.74 0.24 2.53
C TRP A 23 -5.64 0.63 1.35
N ASN A 24 -5.19 0.39 0.13
CA ASN A 24 -5.97 0.71 -1.07
C ASN A 24 -7.31 -0.03 -1.11
N HIS A 25 -7.33 -1.33 -0.82
CA HIS A 25 -8.59 -2.09 -0.83
C HIS A 25 -9.52 -1.69 0.33
N ARG A 26 -8.98 -1.33 1.51
CA ARG A 26 -9.77 -0.85 2.67
C ARG A 26 -10.46 0.47 2.35
N MET A 27 -9.76 1.41 1.73
CA MET A 27 -10.34 2.69 1.30
C MET A 27 -11.55 2.48 0.37
N LEU A 28 -11.42 1.60 -0.65
CA LEU A 28 -12.54 1.26 -1.53
C LEU A 28 -13.68 0.56 -0.77
N GLY A 29 -13.34 -0.28 0.22
CA GLY A 29 -14.33 -0.94 1.08
C GLY A 29 -15.13 0.07 1.90
N SER A 30 -14.48 1.04 2.52
CA SER A 30 -15.13 2.11 3.28
C SER A 30 -16.06 2.95 2.41
N TYR A 31 -15.63 3.30 1.19
CA TYR A 31 -16.48 4.01 0.23
C TYR A 31 -17.75 3.23 -0.12
N ARG A 32 -17.65 1.93 -0.38
CA ARG A 32 -18.78 1.05 -0.67
C ARG A 32 -19.71 0.85 0.53
N ALA A 33 -19.13 0.78 1.74
CA ALA A 33 -19.92 0.67 2.98
C ALA A 33 -20.85 1.88 3.18
N VAL A 34 -20.35 3.10 2.90
CA VAL A 34 -21.15 4.32 2.92
C VAL A 34 -22.30 4.29 1.90
N LEU A 35 -22.08 3.62 0.75
CA LEU A 35 -23.09 3.50 -0.31
C LEU A 35 -24.07 2.33 -0.11
N GLY A 36 -23.91 1.53 0.95
CA GLY A 36 -24.83 0.42 1.29
C GLY A 36 -24.72 -0.82 0.42
N HIS A 37 -23.67 -0.95 -0.41
CA HIS A 37 -23.49 -2.09 -1.32
C HIS A 37 -22.66 -3.21 -0.71
N PHE A 38 -23.26 -3.99 0.20
CA PHE A 38 -22.58 -5.07 0.92
C PHE A 38 -22.60 -6.42 0.18
N GLU A 39 -23.65 -6.73 -0.56
CA GLU A 39 -23.86 -8.06 -1.14
C GLU A 39 -22.75 -8.50 -2.10
N GLN A 40 -22.29 -7.60 -2.97
CA GLN A 40 -21.25 -7.92 -3.94
C GLN A 40 -19.86 -8.09 -3.28
N ASP A 41 -19.66 -7.51 -2.10
CA ASP A 41 -18.38 -7.58 -1.38
C ASP A 41 -18.13 -8.96 -0.79
N GLN A 42 -19.21 -9.67 -0.40
CA GLN A 42 -19.12 -10.99 0.21
C GLN A 42 -18.40 -11.99 -0.69
N TRP A 43 -18.70 -12.01 -1.98
CA TRP A 43 -18.06 -12.91 -2.93
C TRP A 43 -16.58 -12.65 -3.12
N PHE A 44 -16.19 -11.38 -3.16
CA PHE A 44 -14.76 -11.00 -3.20
C PHE A 44 -14.05 -11.37 -1.90
N MET A 45 -14.70 -11.21 -0.76
CA MET A 45 -14.15 -11.60 0.55
C MET A 45 -13.94 -13.11 0.63
N VAL A 46 -14.93 -13.90 0.24
CA VAL A 46 -14.82 -15.38 0.23
C VAL A 46 -13.72 -15.83 -0.74
N GLY A 47 -13.70 -15.30 -1.97
CA GLY A 47 -12.67 -15.62 -2.95
C GLY A 47 -11.26 -15.23 -2.49
N SER A 48 -11.12 -14.06 -1.90
CA SER A 48 -9.86 -13.58 -1.33
C SER A 48 -9.39 -14.48 -0.16
N ALA A 49 -10.29 -14.83 0.76
CA ALA A 49 -9.97 -15.69 1.89
C ALA A 49 -9.55 -17.10 1.44
N ALA A 50 -10.30 -17.70 0.50
CA ALA A 50 -9.96 -19.00 -0.07
C ALA A 50 -8.60 -18.98 -0.77
N THR A 51 -8.34 -17.95 -1.59
CA THR A 51 -7.05 -17.77 -2.28
C THR A 51 -5.91 -17.59 -1.28
N ASN A 52 -6.10 -16.77 -0.23
CA ASN A 52 -5.09 -16.60 0.82
C ASN A 52 -4.75 -17.93 1.49
N LEU A 53 -5.75 -18.72 1.86
CA LEU A 53 -5.56 -20.00 2.52
C LEU A 53 -4.78 -20.97 1.63
N ILE A 54 -5.24 -21.17 0.38
CA ILE A 54 -4.61 -22.07 -0.57
C ILE A 54 -3.15 -21.69 -0.85
N LEU A 55 -2.92 -20.41 -1.15
CA LEU A 55 -1.57 -19.91 -1.44
C LEU A 55 -0.66 -19.93 -0.21
N SER A 56 -1.19 -19.69 0.99
CA SER A 56 -0.41 -19.79 2.23
C SER A 56 0.12 -21.21 2.44
N PHE A 57 -0.72 -22.22 2.25
CA PHE A 57 -0.28 -23.62 2.34
C PHE A 57 0.71 -24.01 1.23
N ALA A 58 0.53 -23.50 0.02
CA ALA A 58 1.43 -23.78 -1.10
C ALA A 58 2.80 -23.10 -0.96
N LEU A 59 2.83 -21.85 -0.49
CA LEU A 59 4.05 -21.05 -0.43
C LEU A 59 4.84 -21.21 0.88
N PHE A 60 4.16 -21.59 1.96
CA PHE A 60 4.81 -21.72 3.27
C PHE A 60 5.99 -22.71 3.27
N PRO A 61 5.93 -23.92 2.64
CA PRO A 61 7.05 -24.85 2.65
C PRO A 61 8.30 -24.32 1.95
N ALA A 62 8.14 -23.46 0.93
CA ALA A 62 9.25 -22.93 0.13
C ALA A 62 9.81 -21.61 0.70
N PHE A 63 8.95 -20.74 1.23
CA PHE A 63 9.30 -19.36 1.60
C PHE A 63 9.02 -19.03 3.07
N GLY A 64 8.52 -19.97 3.87
CA GLY A 64 8.20 -19.75 5.28
C GLY A 64 7.18 -18.62 5.47
N ILE A 65 7.43 -17.78 6.49
CA ILE A 65 6.56 -16.64 6.83
C ILE A 65 6.42 -15.64 5.65
N THR A 66 7.46 -15.45 4.85
CA THR A 66 7.40 -14.58 3.67
C THR A 66 6.36 -15.07 2.66
N GLY A 67 6.24 -16.41 2.51
CA GLY A 67 5.21 -17.02 1.66
C GLY A 67 3.79 -16.74 2.11
N ILE A 68 3.53 -16.74 3.41
CA ILE A 68 2.21 -16.40 3.98
C ILE A 68 1.88 -14.92 3.68
N VAL A 69 2.83 -14.02 3.89
CA VAL A 69 2.61 -12.59 3.61
C VAL A 69 2.41 -12.36 2.11
N ALA A 70 3.14 -13.07 1.25
CA ALA A 70 2.95 -13.01 -0.21
C ALA A 70 1.54 -13.50 -0.63
N ALA A 71 1.03 -14.58 -0.02
CA ALA A 71 -0.34 -15.04 -0.23
C ALA A 71 -1.37 -13.96 0.14
N THR A 72 -1.14 -13.27 1.25
CA THR A 72 -1.99 -12.16 1.71
C THR A 72 -1.96 -10.97 0.73
N VAL A 73 -0.81 -10.66 0.13
CA VAL A 73 -0.72 -9.64 -0.93
C VAL A 73 -1.62 -9.98 -2.11
N VAL A 74 -1.58 -11.24 -2.58
CA VAL A 74 -2.44 -11.70 -3.69
C VAL A 74 -3.92 -11.59 -3.31
N ALA A 75 -4.29 -12.00 -2.11
CA ALA A 75 -5.65 -11.88 -1.60
C ALA A 75 -6.14 -10.42 -1.55
N HIS A 76 -5.29 -9.51 -1.08
CA HIS A 76 -5.58 -8.08 -1.07
C HIS A 76 -5.69 -7.50 -2.50
N CYS A 77 -4.90 -7.99 -3.45
CA CYS A 77 -5.03 -7.61 -4.86
C CYS A 77 -6.38 -8.02 -5.44
N ILE A 78 -6.87 -9.21 -5.13
CA ILE A 78 -8.21 -9.67 -5.55
C ILE A 78 -9.29 -8.72 -5.02
N MET A 79 -9.23 -8.37 -3.74
CA MET A 79 -10.15 -7.42 -3.11
C MET A 79 -10.06 -6.04 -3.75
N TRP A 80 -8.85 -5.54 -3.98
CA TRP A 80 -8.63 -4.23 -4.56
C TRP A 80 -9.17 -4.13 -5.98
N VAL A 81 -8.83 -5.10 -6.84
CA VAL A 81 -9.31 -5.16 -8.23
C VAL A 81 -10.82 -5.34 -8.28
N GLY A 82 -11.37 -6.29 -7.51
CA GLY A 82 -12.80 -6.55 -7.48
C GLY A 82 -13.61 -5.32 -7.05
N ARG A 83 -13.22 -4.69 -5.95
CA ARG A 83 -13.84 -3.46 -5.46
C ARG A 83 -13.67 -2.30 -6.44
N GLY A 84 -12.48 -2.16 -7.02
CA GLY A 84 -12.18 -1.14 -8.02
C GLY A 84 -13.05 -1.25 -9.26
N ILE A 85 -13.25 -2.45 -9.80
CA ILE A 85 -14.13 -2.69 -10.95
C ILE A 85 -15.57 -2.26 -10.63
N VAL A 86 -16.08 -2.65 -9.47
CA VAL A 86 -17.46 -2.29 -9.07
C VAL A 86 -17.61 -0.79 -8.91
N VAL A 87 -16.71 -0.13 -8.19
CA VAL A 87 -16.75 1.32 -8.00
C VAL A 87 -16.64 2.06 -9.33
N CYS A 88 -15.71 1.65 -10.21
CA CYS A 88 -15.55 2.30 -11.51
C CYS A 88 -16.77 2.13 -12.41
N ARG A 89 -17.41 0.95 -12.40
CA ARG A 89 -18.61 0.71 -13.23
C ARG A 89 -19.83 1.45 -12.73
N GLN A 90 -20.05 1.46 -11.42
CA GLN A 90 -21.29 2.01 -10.84
C GLN A 90 -21.22 3.52 -10.61
N TYR A 91 -20.08 4.08 -10.23
CA TYR A 91 -19.99 5.46 -9.76
C TYR A 91 -19.13 6.36 -10.63
N MET A 92 -18.12 5.83 -11.32
CA MET A 92 -17.20 6.66 -12.12
C MET A 92 -17.57 6.74 -13.60
N ARG A 93 -18.75 6.27 -14.01
CA ARG A 93 -19.25 6.33 -15.40
C ARG A 93 -18.18 5.97 -16.46
N GLY A 94 -17.42 4.91 -16.22
CA GLY A 94 -16.38 4.46 -17.15
C GLY A 94 -15.01 5.10 -17.00
N SER A 95 -14.79 5.99 -16.03
CA SER A 95 -13.49 6.66 -15.78
C SER A 95 -12.48 5.78 -15.00
N GLY A 96 -12.57 4.45 -15.13
CA GLY A 96 -11.64 3.51 -14.48
C GLY A 96 -10.18 3.76 -14.84
N TRP A 97 -9.91 4.26 -16.06
CA TRP A 97 -8.57 4.65 -16.48
C TRP A 97 -8.00 5.81 -15.67
N ARG A 98 -8.83 6.79 -15.32
CA ARG A 98 -8.41 7.91 -14.45
C ARG A 98 -8.03 7.41 -13.06
N TYR A 99 -8.81 6.48 -12.50
CA TYR A 99 -8.50 5.85 -11.22
C TYR A 99 -7.16 5.10 -11.27
N LEU A 100 -6.94 4.25 -12.29
CA LEU A 100 -5.68 3.51 -12.46
C LEU A 100 -4.48 4.44 -12.64
N ARG A 101 -4.63 5.53 -13.38
CA ARG A 101 -3.57 6.54 -13.55
C ARG A 101 -3.21 7.19 -12.22
N VAL A 102 -4.19 7.58 -11.42
CA VAL A 102 -3.95 8.17 -10.09
C VAL A 102 -3.23 7.18 -9.18
N GLN A 103 -3.65 5.92 -9.17
CA GLN A 103 -2.98 4.87 -8.40
C GLN A 103 -1.55 4.62 -8.87
N ALA A 104 -1.31 4.61 -10.18
CA ALA A 104 0.04 4.46 -10.72
C ALA A 104 0.95 5.63 -10.31
N VAL A 105 0.44 6.87 -10.33
CA VAL A 105 1.19 8.04 -9.87
C VAL A 105 1.53 7.91 -8.38
N HIS A 106 0.58 7.52 -7.53
CA HIS A 106 0.84 7.30 -6.11
C HIS A 106 1.87 6.20 -5.87
N LEU A 107 1.81 5.09 -6.62
CA LEU A 107 2.79 4.02 -6.51
C LEU A 107 4.20 4.50 -6.90
N VAL A 108 4.33 5.21 -8.00
CA VAL A 108 5.61 5.79 -8.44
C VAL A 108 6.14 6.76 -7.39
N THR A 109 5.29 7.65 -6.88
CA THR A 109 5.66 8.59 -5.81
C THR A 109 6.16 7.86 -4.58
N LEU A 110 5.46 6.79 -4.15
CA LEU A 110 5.87 5.96 -3.01
C LEU A 110 7.26 5.35 -3.24
N VAL A 111 7.50 4.76 -4.41
CA VAL A 111 8.80 4.14 -4.76
C VAL A 111 9.92 5.20 -4.74
N VAL A 112 9.68 6.37 -5.32
CA VAL A 112 10.66 7.47 -5.33
C VAL A 112 10.96 7.96 -3.90
N LEU A 113 9.94 8.13 -3.07
CA LEU A 113 10.09 8.53 -1.67
C LEU A 113 10.86 7.48 -0.85
N MET A 114 10.57 6.19 -1.06
CA MET A 114 11.30 5.10 -0.41
C MET A 114 12.77 5.09 -0.83
N ALA A 115 13.06 5.19 -2.13
CA ALA A 115 14.42 5.23 -2.65
C ALA A 115 15.18 6.47 -2.15
N GLY A 116 14.54 7.63 -2.12
CA GLY A 116 15.11 8.85 -1.59
C GLY A 116 15.42 8.73 -0.09
N SER A 117 14.47 8.26 0.70
CA SER A 117 14.67 8.02 2.14
C SER A 117 15.80 7.04 2.42
N TYR A 118 15.88 5.96 1.63
CA TYR A 118 16.95 4.98 1.74
C TYR A 118 18.33 5.62 1.48
N ARG A 119 18.45 6.43 0.42
CA ARG A 119 19.70 7.14 0.10
C ARG A 119 20.13 8.09 1.20
N VAL A 120 19.21 8.88 1.74
CA VAL A 120 19.48 9.80 2.87
C VAL A 120 19.89 9.02 4.13
N CYS A 121 19.20 7.94 4.45
CA CYS A 121 19.54 7.06 5.58
C CYS A 121 20.92 6.40 5.43
N ALA A 122 21.36 6.11 4.20
CA ALA A 122 22.67 5.52 3.95
C ALA A 122 23.84 6.51 4.24
N LEU A 123 23.58 7.82 4.22
CA LEU A 123 24.57 8.85 4.54
C LEU A 123 24.77 9.05 6.04
N LEU A 124 23.85 8.55 6.87
CA LEU A 124 23.92 8.73 8.32
C LEU A 124 24.87 7.73 8.98
N PRO A 125 25.69 8.18 9.95
CA PRO A 125 26.67 7.34 10.64
C PRO A 125 26.02 6.14 11.35
N GLY A 126 26.81 5.14 11.69
CA GLY A 126 26.40 4.02 12.53
C GLY A 126 26.18 4.45 14.00
N GLY A 127 25.58 3.56 14.79
CA GLY A 127 25.35 3.78 16.21
C GLY A 127 23.95 4.29 16.57
N ILE A 128 23.72 4.56 17.85
CA ILE A 128 22.39 4.93 18.39
C ILE A 128 21.92 6.27 17.82
N LEU A 129 22.80 7.27 17.73
CA LEU A 129 22.48 8.57 17.13
C LEU A 129 22.11 8.46 15.66
N GLY A 130 22.82 7.63 14.91
CA GLY A 130 22.47 7.35 13.51
C GLY A 130 21.14 6.63 13.36
N LEU A 131 20.80 5.72 14.29
CA LEU A 131 19.50 5.06 14.31
C LEU A 131 18.35 6.06 14.56
N LEU A 132 18.50 6.95 15.54
CA LEU A 132 17.55 8.02 15.81
C LEU A 132 17.42 8.97 14.62
N GLY A 133 18.52 9.37 14.00
CA GLY A 133 18.52 10.20 12.79
C GLY A 133 17.78 9.55 11.64
N ARG A 134 17.99 8.25 11.41
CA ARG A 134 17.25 7.47 10.38
C ARG A 134 15.78 7.40 10.67
N ALA A 135 15.38 7.18 11.93
CA ALA A 135 13.96 7.17 12.32
C ALA A 135 13.30 8.53 12.04
N VAL A 136 13.96 9.63 12.37
CA VAL A 136 13.47 11.00 12.09
C VAL A 136 13.34 11.23 10.58
N VAL A 137 14.36 10.86 9.79
CA VAL A 137 14.32 10.99 8.32
C VAL A 137 13.17 10.20 7.72
N VAL A 138 12.98 8.94 8.11
CA VAL A 138 11.90 8.09 7.58
C VAL A 138 10.51 8.62 7.99
N CYS A 139 10.37 9.23 9.16
CA CYS A 139 9.09 9.81 9.58
C CYS A 139 8.80 11.17 8.94
N ILE A 140 9.79 12.05 8.83
CA ILE A 140 9.57 13.44 8.39
C ILE A 140 9.65 13.57 6.87
N LEU A 141 10.69 13.03 6.24
CA LEU A 141 10.99 13.28 4.83
C LEU A 141 9.85 12.86 3.89
N PRO A 142 9.30 11.63 3.98
CA PRO A 142 8.18 11.23 3.12
C PRO A 142 6.92 12.07 3.33
N ASN A 143 6.64 12.45 4.59
CA ASN A 143 5.45 13.23 4.90
C ASN A 143 5.54 14.67 4.38
N VAL A 144 6.71 15.31 4.53
CA VAL A 144 6.96 16.67 4.00
C VAL A 144 6.90 16.68 2.48
N LEU A 145 7.54 15.70 1.82
CA LEU A 145 7.53 15.61 0.36
C LEU A 145 6.13 15.28 -0.18
N ASN A 146 5.39 14.40 0.50
CA ASN A 146 4.02 14.09 0.12
C ASN A 146 3.11 15.31 0.30
N LEU A 147 3.25 16.05 1.39
CA LEU A 147 2.52 17.30 1.61
C LEU A 147 2.86 18.35 0.54
N ALA A 148 4.15 18.52 0.20
CA ALA A 148 4.58 19.43 -0.85
C ALA A 148 4.00 19.04 -2.21
N PHE A 149 4.02 17.73 -2.55
CA PHE A 149 3.40 17.21 -3.76
C PHE A 149 1.88 17.45 -3.77
N TYR A 150 1.21 17.24 -2.64
CA TYR A 150 -0.23 17.43 -2.51
C TYR A 150 -0.65 18.90 -2.69
N ILE A 151 0.13 19.86 -2.16
CA ILE A 151 -0.13 21.30 -2.31
C ILE A 151 -0.11 21.74 -3.79
N TRP A 152 0.63 21.03 -4.64
CA TRP A 152 0.75 21.32 -6.08
C TRP A 152 -0.28 20.57 -6.94
N THR A 153 -1.10 19.70 -6.36
CA THR A 153 -2.14 18.96 -7.07
C THR A 153 -3.47 19.72 -7.11
N SER A 154 -4.31 19.37 -8.08
CA SER A 154 -5.67 19.92 -8.25
C SER A 154 -6.59 19.72 -7.03
N ASP A 155 -6.29 18.73 -6.19
CA ASP A 155 -7.09 18.41 -5.01
C ASP A 155 -6.92 19.47 -3.91
N ALA A 156 -5.75 20.09 -3.80
CA ALA A 156 -5.53 21.24 -2.90
C ALA A 156 -6.28 22.49 -3.36
N ALA A 157 -6.43 22.68 -4.67
CA ALA A 157 -7.25 23.77 -5.21
C ALA A 157 -8.74 23.60 -4.85
N TYR A 158 -9.25 22.37 -4.91
CA TYR A 158 -10.62 22.05 -4.53
C TYR A 158 -10.89 22.35 -3.04
N LEU A 159 -9.98 21.99 -2.15
CA LEU A 159 -10.14 22.27 -0.71
C LEU A 159 -10.09 23.77 -0.39
N ARG A 160 -9.27 24.55 -1.13
CA ARG A 160 -9.21 26.02 -0.97
C ARG A 160 -10.48 26.74 -1.40
N THR A 161 -11.26 26.16 -2.29
CA THR A 161 -12.54 26.75 -2.75
C THR A 161 -13.72 26.43 -1.82
N GLN A 162 -13.55 25.52 -0.87
CA GLN A 162 -14.58 25.14 0.10
C GLN A 162 -14.35 25.72 1.52
N ALA A 163 -13.17 26.30 1.77
CA ALA A 163 -12.82 26.98 3.02
C ALA A 163 -13.05 28.51 2.89
#